data_30fc42449826a9defe36b38b56ccaad7
#
_entry.id   30fc42449826a9defe36b38b56ccaad7
#
_cell.length_a   1.000
_cell.length_b   1.000
_cell.length_c   1.000
_cell.angle_alpha   90.00
_cell.angle_beta   90.00
_cell.angle_gamma   90.00
#
_symmetry.space_group_name_H-M   'P 1'
#
loop_
_entity.id
_entity.type
_entity.pdbx_description
1 polymer ?
#
loop_
_entity_poly.entity_id
_entity_poly.type
_entity_poly.pdbx_seq_one_letter_code
_entity_poly.pdbx_strand_id
1 'polypeptide(L)'
;MYNPKSTIATEFICDSEIRSTMRYAREYCDNMELVHGILDKARAFKGLTHREAAVLLECDDPAVGEQIYSLANEVKHRFYGNRIVMFAPLYLSNYCVNGCVYCPYHAKNKSIRRKKLSQEEIRAEVIALQDMGHKRLALEAGEHPLMNPIEYILESIKTIYSIKHRNGAIRRVNVNIAATTVENYRRLRDAGIGTYILFQETYNKANYEALHPTGPKKDYAWHTEAMDRAMQGGIDDVGIGVLFGLETYSYDFVGLLMHAEHLEATYGVGPHTISVPRLCKADDVDTADFENAVPDDIFYKIVAIIRIAVPYTGMIISTRESAKRRERLLQLGISQISGGSRTSVGGYVTEEAPDDNSAQFDIADHRTLDEVVDWLLSLDHIPSFCTACYREGRTGDRFMTLLKNGQISNCCLPNALMTLKEYLQDYASPVTREKGEAMIKRLLADVPNERARAKAAEYLERIDKGERDFRF
;
A
#
# COMPACT_ATOMS: atom_id res chain seq x y z
N MET A 1 19.04 21.03 -11.29
CA MET A 1 17.90 21.29 -12.19
C MET A 1 17.04 20.03 -12.19
N TYR A 2 15.72 20.15 -12.17
CA TYR A 2 14.82 18.99 -12.18
C TYR A 2 15.04 18.12 -13.43
N ASN A 3 15.27 16.84 -13.19
CA ASN A 3 15.45 15.86 -14.25
C ASN A 3 14.84 14.50 -13.82
N PRO A 4 13.62 14.16 -14.26
CA PRO A 4 12.96 12.92 -13.87
C PRO A 4 13.68 11.65 -14.35
N LYS A 5 14.65 11.74 -15.25
CA LYS A 5 15.45 10.61 -15.74
C LYS A 5 16.83 10.50 -15.06
N SER A 6 17.12 11.36 -14.09
CA SER A 6 18.38 11.28 -13.35
C SER A 6 18.39 10.10 -12.38
N THR A 7 19.54 9.52 -12.13
CA THR A 7 19.78 8.54 -11.07
C THR A 7 20.21 9.16 -9.75
N ILE A 8 20.27 10.49 -9.68
CA ILE A 8 20.69 11.26 -8.51
C ILE A 8 19.44 11.78 -7.79
N ALA A 9 19.25 11.39 -6.54
CA ALA A 9 18.09 11.72 -5.72
C ALA A 9 17.71 13.20 -5.76
N THR A 10 18.69 14.10 -5.58
CA THR A 10 18.45 15.57 -5.54
C THR A 10 18.17 16.21 -6.90
N GLU A 11 18.25 15.45 -7.99
CA GLU A 11 17.89 15.92 -9.34
C GLU A 11 16.47 15.50 -9.72
N PHE A 12 16.05 14.26 -9.41
CA PHE A 12 14.68 13.85 -9.65
C PHE A 12 13.73 14.27 -8.53
N ILE A 13 14.23 14.45 -7.30
CA ILE A 13 13.55 15.16 -6.20
C ILE A 13 14.23 16.51 -6.01
N CYS A 14 13.93 17.45 -6.88
CA CYS A 14 14.60 18.74 -6.93
C CYS A 14 13.87 19.76 -6.03
N ASP A 15 14.46 20.17 -4.91
CA ASP A 15 13.88 21.13 -3.95
C ASP A 15 13.41 22.42 -4.63
N SER A 16 14.22 22.98 -5.54
CA SER A 16 13.84 24.21 -6.25
C SER A 16 12.62 24.02 -7.16
N GLU A 17 12.43 22.84 -7.74
CA GLU A 17 11.23 22.50 -8.52
C GLU A 17 10.01 22.35 -7.61
N ILE A 18 10.13 21.66 -6.47
CA ILE A 18 9.03 21.53 -5.50
C ILE A 18 8.56 22.91 -5.04
N ARG A 19 9.50 23.77 -4.60
CA ARG A 19 9.18 25.14 -4.15
C ARG A 19 8.61 26.02 -5.26
N SER A 20 9.10 25.86 -6.49
CA SER A 20 8.56 26.57 -7.67
C SER A 20 7.13 26.11 -7.96
N THR A 21 6.87 24.82 -7.91
CA THR A 21 5.56 24.22 -8.09
C THR A 21 4.56 24.70 -7.04
N MET A 22 4.96 24.72 -5.76
CA MET A 22 4.11 25.22 -4.67
C MET A 22 3.76 26.70 -4.84
N ARG A 23 4.74 27.55 -5.26
CA ARG A 23 4.45 28.97 -5.56
C ARG A 23 3.48 29.11 -6.73
N TYR A 24 3.74 28.40 -7.83
CA TYR A 24 2.87 28.38 -8.99
C TYR A 24 1.45 27.95 -8.62
N ALA A 25 1.30 26.87 -7.84
CA ALA A 25 0.02 26.38 -7.42
C ALA A 25 -0.78 27.45 -6.65
N ARG A 26 -0.16 28.14 -5.68
CA ARG A 26 -0.80 29.23 -4.91
C ARG A 26 -1.17 30.44 -5.77
N GLU A 27 -0.34 30.75 -6.76
CA GLU A 27 -0.60 31.89 -7.67
C GLU A 27 -1.77 31.62 -8.62
N TYR A 28 -1.97 30.35 -9.02
CA TYR A 28 -2.94 29.98 -10.06
C TYR A 28 -4.12 29.12 -9.57
N CYS A 29 -4.23 28.81 -8.28
CA CYS A 29 -5.31 27.97 -7.75
C CYS A 29 -6.71 28.58 -7.94
N ASP A 30 -6.82 29.90 -8.08
CA ASP A 30 -8.08 30.63 -8.33
C ASP A 30 -8.33 30.86 -9.83
N ASN A 31 -7.43 30.46 -10.71
CA ASN A 31 -7.66 30.54 -12.16
C ASN A 31 -8.56 29.37 -12.59
N MET A 32 -9.87 29.60 -12.59
CA MET A 32 -10.88 28.58 -12.88
C MET A 32 -10.77 27.99 -14.29
N GLU A 33 -10.29 28.75 -15.28
CA GLU A 33 -10.05 28.23 -16.63
C GLU A 33 -8.94 27.16 -16.60
N LEU A 34 -7.83 27.44 -15.90
CA LEU A 34 -6.75 26.47 -15.70
C LEU A 34 -7.22 25.27 -14.89
N VAL A 35 -7.92 25.50 -13.78
CA VAL A 35 -8.42 24.44 -12.88
C VAL A 35 -9.36 23.48 -13.64
N HIS A 36 -10.32 24.01 -14.39
CA HIS A 36 -11.22 23.18 -15.21
C HIS A 36 -10.48 22.47 -16.35
N GLY A 37 -9.49 23.11 -16.97
CA GLY A 37 -8.65 22.47 -17.98
C GLY A 37 -7.86 21.28 -17.43
N ILE A 38 -7.36 21.36 -16.19
CA ILE A 38 -6.69 20.26 -15.49
C ILE A 38 -7.68 19.11 -15.20
N LEU A 39 -8.89 19.43 -14.72
CA LEU A 39 -9.92 18.41 -14.48
C LEU A 39 -10.36 17.72 -15.77
N ASP A 40 -10.49 18.46 -16.88
CA ASP A 40 -10.82 17.88 -18.20
C ASP A 40 -9.71 16.96 -18.70
N LYS A 41 -8.44 17.34 -18.50
CA LYS A 41 -7.31 16.45 -18.77
C LYS A 41 -7.37 15.17 -17.91
N ALA A 42 -7.69 15.29 -16.63
CA ALA A 42 -7.78 14.16 -15.71
C ALA A 42 -8.88 13.15 -16.14
N ARG A 43 -9.99 13.63 -16.72
CA ARG A 43 -11.07 12.78 -17.29
C ARG A 43 -10.61 11.89 -18.43
N ALA A 44 -9.45 12.17 -19.05
CA ALA A 44 -8.83 11.26 -20.02
C ALA A 44 -8.14 10.05 -19.38
N PHE A 45 -8.08 9.95 -18.05
CA PHE A 45 -7.46 8.87 -17.25
C PHE A 45 -5.98 8.61 -17.57
N LYS A 46 -5.26 9.63 -18.02
CA LYS A 46 -3.84 9.55 -18.35
C LYS A 46 -2.91 10.07 -17.25
N GLY A 47 -3.49 10.54 -16.15
CA GLY A 47 -2.76 11.13 -15.04
C GLY A 47 -2.52 12.64 -15.19
N LEU A 48 -1.92 13.21 -14.15
CA LEU A 48 -1.55 14.63 -14.08
C LEU A 48 -0.08 14.76 -13.71
N THR A 49 0.53 15.84 -14.10
CA THR A 49 1.86 16.21 -13.62
C THR A 49 1.80 16.71 -12.17
N HIS A 50 2.95 16.68 -11.47
CA HIS A 50 3.04 17.20 -10.11
C HIS A 50 2.58 18.66 -10.02
N ARG A 51 2.84 19.51 -11.06
CA ARG A 51 2.39 20.91 -11.10
C ARG A 51 0.88 21.05 -11.21
N GLU A 52 0.25 20.29 -12.12
CA GLU A 52 -1.20 20.29 -12.28
C GLU A 52 -1.91 19.80 -11.01
N ALA A 53 -1.40 18.71 -10.43
CA ALA A 53 -1.92 18.19 -9.19
C ALA A 53 -1.79 19.16 -8.01
N ALA A 54 -0.68 19.90 -7.94
CA ALA A 54 -0.48 20.92 -6.91
C ALA A 54 -1.49 22.09 -7.03
N VAL A 55 -1.82 22.53 -8.25
CA VAL A 55 -2.88 23.54 -8.47
C VAL A 55 -4.22 23.07 -7.92
N LEU A 56 -4.60 21.81 -8.17
CA LEU A 56 -5.82 21.25 -7.61
C LEU A 56 -5.78 21.15 -6.08
N LEU A 57 -4.61 20.87 -5.50
CA LEU A 57 -4.44 20.78 -4.05
C LEU A 57 -4.64 22.13 -3.35
N GLU A 58 -4.13 23.21 -3.92
CA GLU A 58 -4.26 24.57 -3.36
C GLU A 58 -5.62 25.23 -3.67
N CYS A 59 -6.42 24.71 -4.60
CA CYS A 59 -7.73 25.28 -4.95
C CYS A 59 -8.76 24.98 -3.87
N ASP A 60 -9.28 26.02 -3.22
CA ASP A 60 -10.23 25.88 -2.10
C ASP A 60 -11.71 26.00 -2.51
N ASP A 61 -12.01 26.08 -3.81
CA ASP A 61 -13.39 26.12 -4.30
C ASP A 61 -14.10 24.79 -3.97
N PRO A 62 -15.22 24.82 -3.19
CA PRO A 62 -15.93 23.61 -2.80
C PRO A 62 -16.51 22.82 -3.99
N ALA A 63 -16.92 23.50 -5.07
CA ALA A 63 -17.49 22.85 -6.26
C ALA A 63 -16.37 22.10 -7.03
N VAL A 64 -15.15 22.63 -7.05
CA VAL A 64 -13.96 21.96 -7.57
C VAL A 64 -13.62 20.75 -6.69
N GLY A 65 -13.70 20.89 -5.36
CA GLY A 65 -13.48 19.79 -4.42
C GLY A 65 -14.41 18.60 -4.69
N GLU A 66 -15.70 18.83 -4.88
CA GLU A 66 -16.67 17.77 -5.22
C GLU A 66 -16.38 17.13 -6.58
N GLN A 67 -15.96 17.91 -7.57
CA GLN A 67 -15.54 17.37 -8.87
C GLN A 67 -14.29 16.47 -8.74
N ILE A 68 -13.31 16.85 -7.93
CA ILE A 68 -12.12 16.05 -7.63
C ILE A 68 -12.54 14.72 -6.99
N TYR A 69 -13.42 14.74 -5.99
CA TYR A 69 -13.89 13.53 -5.30
C TYR A 69 -14.67 12.60 -6.22
N SER A 70 -15.58 13.16 -7.02
CA SER A 70 -16.34 12.39 -8.02
C SER A 70 -15.41 11.73 -9.05
N LEU A 71 -14.46 12.49 -9.59
CA LEU A 71 -13.50 12.00 -10.57
C LEU A 71 -12.56 10.93 -9.99
N ALA A 72 -12.10 11.09 -8.74
CA ALA A 72 -11.28 10.09 -8.07
C ALA A 72 -12.02 8.75 -7.93
N ASN A 73 -13.30 8.80 -7.59
CA ASN A 73 -14.15 7.61 -7.55
C ASN A 73 -14.29 6.97 -8.94
N GLU A 74 -14.54 7.76 -9.98
CA GLU A 74 -14.65 7.28 -11.36
C GLU A 74 -13.35 6.62 -11.83
N VAL A 75 -12.19 7.24 -11.57
CA VAL A 75 -10.86 6.68 -11.88
C VAL A 75 -10.67 5.35 -11.16
N LYS A 76 -10.99 5.27 -9.87
CA LYS A 76 -10.92 4.01 -9.10
C LYS A 76 -11.79 2.93 -9.75
N HIS A 77 -13.04 3.24 -10.06
CA HIS A 77 -13.95 2.28 -10.70
C HIS A 77 -13.46 1.83 -12.06
N ARG A 78 -12.88 2.72 -12.84
CA ARG A 78 -12.31 2.41 -14.17
C ARG A 78 -11.20 1.37 -14.09
N PHE A 79 -10.28 1.50 -13.13
CA PHE A 79 -9.08 0.65 -13.04
C PHE A 79 -9.26 -0.55 -12.09
N TYR A 80 -9.97 -0.38 -11.01
CA TYR A 80 -10.07 -1.37 -9.93
C TYR A 80 -11.49 -1.92 -9.72
N GLY A 81 -12.52 -1.25 -10.27
CA GLY A 81 -13.92 -1.59 -9.97
C GLY A 81 -14.20 -1.44 -8.48
N ASN A 82 -15.07 -2.31 -7.96
CA ASN A 82 -15.40 -2.35 -6.53
C ASN A 82 -14.45 -3.23 -5.70
N ARG A 83 -13.35 -3.71 -6.28
CA ARG A 83 -12.43 -4.62 -5.58
C ARG A 83 -11.54 -3.86 -4.60
N ILE A 84 -11.45 -4.40 -3.39
CA ILE A 84 -10.52 -3.94 -2.35
C ILE A 84 -9.59 -5.11 -2.02
N VAL A 85 -8.30 -4.92 -2.28
CA VAL A 85 -7.28 -5.93 -1.99
C VAL A 85 -7.00 -5.97 -0.49
N MET A 86 -7.04 -7.17 0.08
CA MET A 86 -6.82 -7.43 1.50
C MET A 86 -5.41 -7.94 1.76
N PHE A 87 -4.77 -7.46 2.83
CA PHE A 87 -3.51 -7.99 3.33
C PHE A 87 -3.40 -7.82 4.85
N ALA A 88 -2.42 -8.46 5.46
CA ALA A 88 -2.01 -8.19 6.84
C ALA A 88 -0.52 -7.90 6.92
N PRO A 89 -0.07 -7.00 7.81
CA PRO A 89 1.34 -6.86 8.14
C PRO A 89 1.79 -8.07 8.98
N LEU A 90 3.05 -8.47 8.84
CA LEU A 90 3.72 -9.42 9.73
C LEU A 90 5.06 -8.82 10.15
N TYR A 91 5.16 -8.44 11.42
CA TYR A 91 6.35 -7.87 12.02
C TYR A 91 7.32 -8.97 12.44
N LEU A 92 8.44 -9.08 11.74
CA LEU A 92 9.46 -10.10 12.01
C LEU A 92 10.39 -9.71 13.16
N SER A 93 10.69 -8.41 13.29
CA SER A 93 11.61 -7.90 14.28
C SER A 93 11.51 -6.39 14.46
N ASN A 94 11.59 -5.91 15.69
CA ASN A 94 11.70 -4.49 16.02
C ASN A 94 13.11 -4.04 16.43
N TYR A 95 14.13 -4.90 16.27
CA TYR A 95 15.51 -4.48 16.41
C TYR A 95 15.89 -3.52 15.28
N CYS A 96 16.34 -2.31 15.63
CA CYS A 96 16.73 -1.28 14.69
C CYS A 96 17.93 -0.48 15.19
N VAL A 97 18.85 -0.10 14.28
CA VAL A 97 20.04 0.71 14.58
C VAL A 97 19.85 2.20 14.26
N ASN A 98 18.73 2.54 13.61
CA ASN A 98 18.44 3.93 13.23
C ASN A 98 17.90 4.77 14.38
N GLY A 99 18.06 6.07 14.26
CA GLY A 99 17.57 7.03 15.23
C GLY A 99 16.36 7.85 14.77
N CYS A 100 15.46 7.27 13.98
CA CYS A 100 14.28 7.96 13.45
C CYS A 100 13.38 8.48 14.57
N VAL A 101 13.21 9.80 14.70
CA VAL A 101 12.51 10.43 15.83
C VAL A 101 10.99 10.17 15.87
N TYR A 102 10.42 9.69 14.77
CA TYR A 102 8.99 9.40 14.63
C TYR A 102 8.65 7.89 14.74
N CYS A 103 9.63 7.03 15.01
CA CYS A 103 9.46 5.59 15.02
C CYS A 103 9.86 4.98 16.37
N PRO A 104 8.99 4.24 17.06
CA PRO A 104 9.32 3.65 18.37
C PRO A 104 10.45 2.63 18.31
N TYR A 105 10.78 2.12 17.10
CA TYR A 105 11.89 1.17 16.91
C TYR A 105 13.27 1.84 16.95
N HIS A 106 13.36 3.16 17.08
CA HIS A 106 14.65 3.86 17.09
C HIS A 106 15.59 3.34 18.20
N ALA A 107 16.89 3.34 17.91
CA ALA A 107 17.91 2.70 18.74
C ALA A 107 17.97 3.24 20.19
N LYS A 108 17.56 4.49 20.40
CA LYS A 108 17.57 5.14 21.72
C LYS A 108 16.38 4.78 22.60
N ASN A 109 15.27 4.27 22.02
CA ASN A 109 14.11 3.84 22.80
C ASN A 109 14.48 2.60 23.62
N LYS A 110 14.49 2.74 24.95
CA LYS A 110 14.80 1.68 25.90
C LYS A 110 13.54 1.09 26.55
N SER A 111 12.38 1.72 26.36
CA SER A 111 11.10 1.26 26.90
C SER A 111 10.50 0.14 26.07
N ILE A 112 10.72 0.17 24.74
CA ILE A 112 10.16 -0.85 23.84
C ILE A 112 10.79 -2.23 24.08
N ARG A 113 9.93 -3.23 24.20
CA ARG A 113 10.37 -4.63 24.29
C ARG A 113 10.92 -5.09 22.95
N ARG A 114 12.23 -5.28 22.85
CA ARG A 114 12.88 -5.80 21.63
C ARG A 114 12.61 -7.28 21.46
N LYS A 115 12.11 -7.63 20.28
CA LYS A 115 11.81 -9.01 19.89
C LYS A 115 12.20 -9.24 18.41
N LYS A 116 12.63 -10.46 18.13
CA LYS A 116 12.83 -11.00 16.80
C LYS A 116 12.23 -12.40 16.78
N LEU A 117 11.42 -12.72 15.80
CA LEU A 117 10.80 -14.03 15.70
C LEU A 117 11.82 -15.09 15.26
N SER A 118 11.80 -16.23 15.91
CA SER A 118 12.41 -17.46 15.39
C SER A 118 11.59 -18.02 14.21
N GLN A 119 12.13 -18.98 13.48
CA GLN A 119 11.39 -19.62 12.38
C GLN A 119 10.17 -20.39 12.88
N GLU A 120 10.21 -20.92 14.09
CA GLU A 120 9.07 -21.57 14.76
C GLU A 120 7.99 -20.56 15.13
N GLU A 121 8.37 -19.40 15.67
CA GLU A 121 7.41 -18.31 15.96
C GLU A 121 6.80 -17.76 14.67
N ILE A 122 7.58 -17.56 13.59
CA ILE A 122 7.06 -17.17 12.27
C ILE A 122 6.03 -18.20 11.79
N ARG A 123 6.30 -19.49 11.97
CA ARG A 123 5.35 -20.54 11.60
C ARG A 123 4.05 -20.42 12.38
N ALA A 124 4.10 -20.18 13.68
CA ALA A 124 2.93 -20.01 14.52
C ALA A 124 2.11 -18.77 14.11
N GLU A 125 2.74 -17.62 13.89
CA GLU A 125 2.11 -16.39 13.42
C GLU A 125 1.41 -16.58 12.05
N VAL A 126 2.07 -17.28 11.13
CA VAL A 126 1.51 -17.54 9.79
C VAL A 126 0.32 -18.50 9.86
N ILE A 127 0.35 -19.48 10.76
CA ILE A 127 -0.81 -20.36 10.98
C ILE A 127 -2.00 -19.56 11.51
N ALA A 128 -1.78 -18.67 12.50
CA ALA A 128 -2.82 -17.79 13.01
C ALA A 128 -3.39 -16.88 11.90
N LEU A 129 -2.55 -16.30 11.06
CA LEU A 129 -2.97 -15.49 9.91
C LEU A 129 -3.74 -16.31 8.86
N GLN A 130 -3.35 -17.57 8.63
CA GLN A 130 -4.09 -18.47 7.74
C GLN A 130 -5.45 -18.88 8.33
N ASP A 131 -5.55 -19.08 9.65
CA ASP A 131 -6.82 -19.34 10.34
C ASP A 131 -7.78 -18.14 10.28
N MET A 132 -7.27 -16.92 10.18
CA MET A 132 -8.07 -15.72 9.88
C MET A 132 -8.52 -15.66 8.41
N GLY A 133 -7.86 -16.36 7.49
CA GLY A 133 -8.14 -16.37 6.06
C GLY A 133 -7.21 -15.53 5.19
N HIS A 134 -6.16 -14.95 5.75
CA HIS A 134 -5.19 -14.16 4.97
C HIS A 134 -4.43 -15.03 3.95
N LYS A 135 -4.18 -14.44 2.77
CA LYS A 135 -3.41 -15.04 1.68
C LYS A 135 -2.25 -14.15 1.18
N ARG A 136 -2.20 -12.93 1.68
CA ARG A 136 -1.16 -11.92 1.35
C ARG A 136 -0.65 -11.26 2.62
N LEU A 137 0.67 -11.17 2.74
CA LEU A 137 1.34 -10.49 3.85
C LEU A 137 2.20 -9.34 3.36
N ALA A 138 2.40 -8.34 4.23
CA ALA A 138 3.47 -7.37 4.15
C ALA A 138 4.44 -7.64 5.31
N LEU A 139 5.68 -8.00 5.00
CA LEU A 139 6.72 -8.25 6.00
C LEU A 139 7.34 -6.93 6.43
N GLU A 140 7.42 -6.74 7.74
CA GLU A 140 7.98 -5.55 8.38
C GLU A 140 9.17 -5.95 9.26
N ALA A 141 10.29 -5.24 9.14
CA ALA A 141 11.44 -5.44 10.02
C ALA A 141 12.24 -4.15 10.20
N GLY A 142 12.70 -3.89 11.42
CA GLY A 142 13.67 -2.84 11.67
C GLY A 142 15.02 -3.12 11.00
N GLU A 143 15.78 -2.07 10.73
CA GLU A 143 17.11 -2.19 10.12
C GLU A 143 18.16 -2.54 11.18
N HIS A 144 18.72 -3.73 11.11
CA HIS A 144 19.80 -4.15 12.01
C HIS A 144 20.70 -5.20 11.35
N PRO A 145 21.98 -4.89 11.10
CA PRO A 145 22.86 -5.74 10.28
C PRO A 145 23.10 -7.13 10.87
N LEU A 146 23.09 -7.26 12.21
CA LEU A 146 23.33 -8.55 12.88
C LEU A 146 22.03 -9.26 13.25
N MET A 147 20.99 -8.52 13.65
CA MET A 147 19.74 -9.15 14.08
C MET A 147 18.83 -9.47 12.90
N ASN A 148 18.80 -8.61 11.87
CA ASN A 148 17.91 -8.72 10.73
C ASN A 148 18.71 -8.71 9.40
N PRO A 149 19.77 -9.56 9.25
CA PRO A 149 20.49 -9.65 7.98
C PRO A 149 19.55 -10.14 6.88
N ILE A 150 19.93 -9.92 5.63
CA ILE A 150 19.10 -10.31 4.48
C ILE A 150 18.82 -11.82 4.46
N GLU A 151 19.73 -12.63 4.96
CA GLU A 151 19.58 -14.09 5.10
C GLU A 151 18.38 -14.45 5.97
N TYR A 152 18.18 -13.73 7.09
CA TYR A 152 17.02 -13.92 7.96
C TYR A 152 15.71 -13.60 7.23
N ILE A 153 15.67 -12.50 6.48
CA ILE A 153 14.48 -12.11 5.70
C ILE A 153 14.17 -13.18 4.65
N LEU A 154 15.17 -13.64 3.91
CA LEU A 154 15.02 -14.67 2.88
C LEU A 154 14.56 -16.01 3.47
N GLU A 155 15.13 -16.43 4.60
CA GLU A 155 14.70 -17.62 5.32
C GLU A 155 13.27 -17.51 5.81
N SER A 156 12.89 -16.34 6.35
CA SER A 156 11.50 -16.07 6.78
C SER A 156 10.52 -16.18 5.61
N ILE A 157 10.84 -15.62 4.44
CA ILE A 157 10.02 -15.75 3.23
C ILE A 157 9.85 -17.21 2.84
N LYS A 158 10.94 -17.98 2.83
CA LYS A 158 10.92 -19.42 2.53
C LYS A 158 10.05 -20.19 3.52
N THR A 159 10.18 -19.91 4.80
CA THR A 159 9.36 -20.50 5.87
C THR A 159 7.87 -20.19 5.62
N ILE A 160 7.51 -18.91 5.40
CA ILE A 160 6.13 -18.48 5.16
C ILE A 160 5.50 -19.22 3.99
N TYR A 161 6.18 -19.31 2.85
CA TYR A 161 5.66 -20.01 1.67
C TYR A 161 5.57 -21.53 1.84
N SER A 162 6.35 -22.12 2.75
CA SER A 162 6.32 -23.57 3.03
C SER A 162 5.10 -24.01 3.82
N ILE A 163 4.39 -23.08 4.49
CA ILE A 163 3.32 -23.41 5.42
C ILE A 163 2.01 -23.57 4.66
N LYS A 164 1.42 -24.76 4.81
CA LYS A 164 0.04 -25.04 4.41
C LYS A 164 -0.70 -25.54 5.63
N HIS A 165 -1.73 -24.81 6.04
CA HIS A 165 -2.52 -25.15 7.20
C HIS A 165 -4.00 -25.20 6.80
N ARG A 166 -4.66 -26.37 6.95
CA ARG A 166 -6.02 -26.63 6.45
C ARG A 166 -6.12 -26.24 4.95
N ASN A 167 -7.06 -25.37 4.58
CA ASN A 167 -7.20 -24.81 3.23
C ASN A 167 -6.40 -23.52 3.03
N GLY A 168 -5.62 -23.09 4.05
CA GLY A 168 -4.84 -21.87 4.05
C GLY A 168 -3.46 -22.03 3.40
N ALA A 169 -3.01 -20.99 2.72
CA ALA A 169 -1.63 -20.81 2.29
C ALA A 169 -1.40 -19.33 2.05
N ILE A 170 -0.25 -18.81 2.49
CA ILE A 170 0.18 -17.49 2.04
C ILE A 170 0.68 -17.61 0.62
N ARG A 171 0.05 -16.86 -0.27
CA ARG A 171 0.29 -16.92 -1.72
C ARG A 171 1.11 -15.74 -2.23
N ARG A 172 1.28 -14.71 -1.37
CA ARG A 172 2.03 -13.49 -1.70
C ARG A 172 2.61 -12.83 -0.46
N VAL A 173 3.89 -12.49 -0.55
CA VAL A 173 4.64 -11.75 0.47
C VAL A 173 5.18 -10.48 -0.15
N ASN A 174 4.69 -9.31 0.28
CA ASN A 174 5.32 -8.03 0.03
C ASN A 174 6.36 -7.77 1.11
N VAL A 175 7.37 -6.97 0.84
CA VAL A 175 8.48 -6.74 1.78
C VAL A 175 8.68 -5.25 1.98
N ASN A 176 8.63 -4.83 3.23
CA ASN A 176 8.95 -3.48 3.69
C ASN A 176 10.13 -3.56 4.68
N ILE A 177 11.32 -3.51 4.15
CA ILE A 177 12.59 -3.46 4.88
C ILE A 177 13.40 -2.25 4.41
N ALA A 178 14.40 -1.86 5.19
CA ALA A 178 15.28 -0.75 4.84
C ALA A 178 15.92 -0.89 3.46
N ALA A 179 16.31 0.24 2.88
CA ALA A 179 17.04 0.30 1.60
C ALA A 179 18.27 -0.61 1.62
N THR A 180 18.48 -1.34 0.53
CA THR A 180 19.58 -2.32 0.45
C THR A 180 20.27 -2.27 -0.92
N THR A 181 21.17 -3.21 -1.20
CA THR A 181 21.95 -3.29 -2.43
C THR A 181 21.16 -3.93 -3.58
N VAL A 182 21.55 -3.64 -4.83
CA VAL A 182 21.01 -4.30 -6.03
C VAL A 182 21.06 -5.82 -5.91
N GLU A 183 22.16 -6.36 -5.35
CA GLU A 183 22.32 -7.81 -5.15
C GLU A 183 21.28 -8.36 -4.17
N ASN A 184 21.04 -7.68 -3.04
CA ASN A 184 20.02 -8.11 -2.10
C ASN A 184 18.62 -8.01 -2.69
N TYR A 185 18.32 -6.99 -3.50
CA TYR A 185 17.04 -6.90 -4.23
C TYR A 185 16.88 -8.05 -5.23
N ARG A 186 17.97 -8.47 -5.92
CA ARG A 186 17.94 -9.65 -6.79
C ARG A 186 17.61 -10.92 -6.02
N ARG A 187 18.22 -11.11 -4.84
CA ARG A 187 17.93 -12.23 -3.94
C ARG A 187 16.49 -12.24 -3.45
N LEU A 188 15.91 -11.05 -3.13
CA LEU A 188 14.51 -10.91 -2.76
C LEU A 188 13.58 -11.26 -3.92
N ARG A 189 13.87 -10.80 -5.14
CA ARG A 189 13.15 -11.20 -6.35
C ARG A 189 13.16 -12.72 -6.52
N ASP A 190 14.32 -13.34 -6.40
CA ASP A 190 14.50 -14.79 -6.57
C ASP A 190 13.79 -15.58 -5.47
N ALA A 191 13.61 -15.01 -4.28
CA ALA A 191 12.76 -15.56 -3.21
C ALA A 191 11.25 -15.45 -3.51
N GLY A 192 10.85 -14.80 -4.61
CA GLY A 192 9.48 -14.70 -5.07
C GLY A 192 8.64 -13.67 -4.31
N ILE A 193 9.25 -12.57 -3.88
CA ILE A 193 8.48 -11.49 -3.25
C ILE A 193 7.50 -10.84 -4.23
N GLY A 194 6.54 -10.13 -3.67
CA GLY A 194 5.66 -9.25 -4.37
C GLY A 194 6.23 -7.88 -4.67
N THR A 195 5.58 -6.92 -4.09
CA THR A 195 6.00 -5.54 -4.10
C THR A 195 7.10 -5.33 -3.06
N TYR A 196 8.20 -4.69 -3.43
CA TYR A 196 9.09 -4.07 -2.45
C TYR A 196 8.51 -2.71 -2.09
N ILE A 197 8.30 -2.45 -0.81
CA ILE A 197 7.68 -1.22 -0.31
C ILE A 197 8.70 -0.50 0.56
N LEU A 198 8.87 0.81 0.33
CA LEU A 198 9.65 1.67 1.21
C LEU A 198 9.07 3.07 1.19
N PHE A 199 8.73 3.59 2.36
CA PHE A 199 8.26 4.96 2.48
C PHE A 199 9.45 5.92 2.51
N GLN A 200 9.35 7.00 1.74
CA GLN A 200 10.35 8.07 1.76
C GLN A 200 10.36 8.82 3.10
N GLU A 201 9.27 8.74 3.83
CA GLU A 201 8.94 9.48 5.05
C GLU A 201 8.69 10.96 4.76
N THR A 202 9.70 11.73 4.35
CA THR A 202 9.60 13.08 3.78
C THR A 202 10.57 13.25 2.61
N TYR A 203 10.18 14.03 1.63
CA TYR A 203 11.03 14.40 0.48
C TYR A 203 11.91 15.63 0.74
N ASN A 204 11.68 16.39 1.82
CA ASN A 204 12.54 17.51 2.21
C ASN A 204 13.83 16.97 2.81
N LYS A 205 14.93 17.08 2.03
CA LYS A 205 16.25 16.54 2.44
C LYS A 205 16.71 17.06 3.79
N ALA A 206 16.60 18.38 4.04
CA ALA A 206 17.07 18.97 5.30
C ALA A 206 16.26 18.44 6.50
N ASN A 207 14.94 18.36 6.36
CA ASN A 207 14.07 17.79 7.38
C ASN A 207 14.31 16.29 7.53
N TYR A 208 14.47 15.56 6.42
CA TYR A 208 14.79 14.13 6.44
C TYR A 208 16.05 13.85 7.27
N GLU A 209 17.15 14.61 7.05
CA GLU A 209 18.40 14.45 7.79
C GLU A 209 18.23 14.78 9.29
N ALA A 210 17.39 15.75 9.63
CA ALA A 210 17.05 16.09 11.02
C ALA A 210 16.22 14.97 11.71
N LEU A 211 15.27 14.39 10.99
CA LEU A 211 14.41 13.28 11.47
C LEU A 211 15.17 11.94 11.60
N HIS A 212 16.31 11.79 10.92
CA HIS A 212 17.14 10.57 10.91
C HIS A 212 18.57 10.87 11.40
N PRO A 213 18.77 11.30 12.65
CA PRO A 213 20.07 11.80 13.13
C PRO A 213 21.18 10.74 13.16
N THR A 214 20.84 9.46 13.24
CA THR A 214 21.82 8.35 13.35
C THR A 214 21.37 7.11 12.59
N GLY A 215 22.34 6.26 12.26
CA GLY A 215 22.12 5.00 11.57
C GLY A 215 22.17 5.09 10.03
N PRO A 216 22.11 3.97 9.32
CA PRO A 216 22.19 3.94 7.85
C PRO A 216 21.08 4.74 7.17
N LYS A 217 19.87 4.76 7.71
CA LYS A 217 18.71 5.50 7.15
C LYS A 217 18.95 7.01 7.11
N LYS A 218 19.99 7.54 7.79
CA LYS A 218 20.39 8.95 7.71
C LYS A 218 20.77 9.39 6.28
N ASP A 219 21.26 8.49 5.46
CA ASP A 219 21.68 8.81 4.08
C ASP A 219 20.45 8.98 3.19
N TYR A 220 20.10 10.25 2.95
CA TYR A 220 18.97 10.63 2.11
C TYR A 220 19.05 10.05 0.69
N ALA A 221 20.22 10.15 0.05
CA ALA A 221 20.40 9.68 -1.31
C ALA A 221 20.25 8.17 -1.38
N TRP A 222 20.93 7.44 -0.49
CA TRP A 222 20.80 6.00 -0.38
C TRP A 222 19.35 5.54 -0.21
N HIS A 223 18.59 6.24 0.62
CA HIS A 223 17.20 5.89 0.88
C HIS A 223 16.29 6.23 -0.31
N THR A 224 16.42 7.44 -0.87
CA THR A 224 15.57 7.93 -1.97
C THR A 224 15.77 7.13 -3.26
N GLU A 225 17.00 6.68 -3.54
CA GLU A 225 17.37 5.87 -4.71
C GLU A 225 17.12 4.36 -4.52
N ALA A 226 16.44 3.97 -3.44
CA ALA A 226 16.19 2.54 -3.15
C ALA A 226 15.33 1.86 -4.21
N MET A 227 14.34 2.57 -4.77
CA MET A 227 13.46 2.00 -5.80
C MET A 227 14.21 1.75 -7.10
N ASP A 228 15.14 2.63 -7.48
CA ASP A 228 16.03 2.43 -8.64
C ASP A 228 16.84 1.14 -8.46
N ARG A 229 17.46 0.95 -7.30
CA ARG A 229 18.22 -0.26 -7.01
C ARG A 229 17.36 -1.51 -6.99
N ALA A 230 16.10 -1.40 -6.51
CA ALA A 230 15.16 -2.52 -6.51
C ALA A 230 14.80 -2.93 -7.95
N MET A 231 14.51 -1.96 -8.82
CA MET A 231 14.21 -2.22 -10.23
C MET A 231 15.44 -2.74 -11.00
N GLN A 232 16.64 -2.21 -10.72
CA GLN A 232 17.89 -2.77 -11.23
C GLN A 232 18.15 -4.21 -10.75
N GLY A 233 17.68 -4.57 -9.58
CA GLY A 233 17.65 -5.93 -9.04
C GLY A 233 16.60 -6.84 -9.70
N GLY A 234 15.74 -6.28 -10.56
CA GLY A 234 14.70 -7.00 -11.29
C GLY A 234 13.41 -7.16 -10.51
N ILE A 235 13.14 -6.29 -9.52
CA ILE A 235 11.84 -6.18 -8.87
C ILE A 235 10.98 -5.24 -9.71
N ASP A 236 9.98 -5.79 -10.40
CA ASP A 236 9.13 -5.03 -11.32
C ASP A 236 8.07 -4.18 -10.60
N ASP A 237 7.68 -4.57 -9.40
CA ASP A 237 6.61 -3.93 -8.63
C ASP A 237 7.20 -3.25 -7.38
N VAL A 238 7.31 -1.94 -7.41
CA VAL A 238 7.76 -1.12 -6.26
C VAL A 238 6.62 -0.31 -5.67
N GLY A 239 6.67 -0.07 -4.37
CA GLY A 239 5.67 0.70 -3.63
C GLY A 239 6.33 1.86 -2.88
N ILE A 240 5.88 3.08 -3.18
CA ILE A 240 6.34 4.30 -2.52
C ILE A 240 5.30 4.81 -1.52
N GLY A 241 5.69 5.76 -0.69
CA GLY A 241 4.80 6.40 0.28
C GLY A 241 5.46 7.55 1.00
N VAL A 242 4.64 8.32 1.69
CA VAL A 242 5.04 9.43 2.55
C VAL A 242 4.35 9.28 3.88
N LEU A 243 5.05 9.57 4.98
CA LEU A 243 4.44 9.68 6.29
C LEU A 243 3.97 11.13 6.51
N PHE A 244 2.74 11.41 6.08
CA PHE A 244 2.16 12.74 6.19
C PHE A 244 2.09 13.21 7.66
N GLY A 245 2.59 14.40 7.91
CA GLY A 245 2.71 15.00 9.24
C GLY A 245 4.16 15.26 9.68
N LEU A 246 5.16 14.74 8.97
CA LEU A 246 6.58 15.03 9.23
C LEU A 246 7.06 16.34 8.59
N GLU A 247 6.48 16.69 7.46
CA GLU A 247 6.74 17.93 6.70
C GLU A 247 5.40 18.55 6.31
N THR A 248 5.41 19.75 5.75
CA THR A 248 4.21 20.33 5.14
C THR A 248 3.66 19.39 4.07
N TYR A 249 2.36 19.13 4.13
CA TYR A 249 1.72 18.15 3.24
C TYR A 249 1.90 18.52 1.75
N SER A 250 1.91 19.81 1.42
CA SER A 250 2.09 20.26 0.03
C SER A 250 3.48 19.94 -0.53
N TYR A 251 4.54 20.07 0.31
CA TYR A 251 5.89 19.71 -0.11
C TYR A 251 6.02 18.21 -0.39
N ASP A 252 5.59 17.39 0.55
CA ASP A 252 5.68 15.93 0.44
C ASP A 252 4.74 15.36 -0.63
N PHE A 253 3.58 15.99 -0.84
CA PHE A 253 2.68 15.63 -1.93
C PHE A 253 3.34 15.85 -3.31
N VAL A 254 3.97 17.00 -3.52
CA VAL A 254 4.69 17.30 -4.79
C VAL A 254 5.86 16.33 -4.96
N GLY A 255 6.66 16.11 -3.90
CA GLY A 255 7.79 15.18 -3.92
C GLY A 255 7.36 13.74 -4.25
N LEU A 256 6.24 13.29 -3.71
CA LEU A 256 5.67 11.95 -3.99
C LEU A 256 5.30 11.78 -5.48
N LEU A 257 4.68 12.80 -6.07
CA LEU A 257 4.34 12.77 -7.49
C LEU A 257 5.57 12.86 -8.39
N MET A 258 6.58 13.66 -8.02
CA MET A 258 7.86 13.69 -8.74
C MET A 258 8.57 12.34 -8.69
N HIS A 259 8.51 11.62 -7.57
CA HIS A 259 9.08 10.27 -7.49
C HIS A 259 8.31 9.27 -8.39
N ALA A 260 6.98 9.37 -8.45
CA ALA A 260 6.19 8.57 -9.39
C ALA A 260 6.52 8.89 -10.86
N GLU A 261 6.69 10.17 -11.21
CA GLU A 261 7.13 10.62 -12.53
C GLU A 261 8.54 10.12 -12.88
N HIS A 262 9.45 10.13 -11.90
CA HIS A 262 10.80 9.59 -12.07
C HIS A 262 10.79 8.11 -12.44
N LEU A 263 10.06 7.29 -11.71
CA LEU A 263 9.96 5.86 -11.99
C LEU A 263 9.36 5.60 -13.38
N GLU A 264 8.31 6.32 -13.76
CA GLU A 264 7.70 6.18 -15.09
C GLU A 264 8.63 6.66 -16.19
N ALA A 265 9.35 7.77 -15.99
CA ALA A 265 10.26 8.33 -16.97
C ALA A 265 11.52 7.49 -17.20
N THR A 266 12.00 6.82 -16.14
CA THR A 266 13.26 6.05 -16.16
C THR A 266 13.03 4.58 -16.57
N TYR A 267 11.96 3.96 -16.06
CA TYR A 267 11.68 2.53 -16.22
C TYR A 267 10.48 2.22 -17.12
N GLY A 268 9.75 3.25 -17.57
CA GLY A 268 8.51 3.08 -18.34
C GLY A 268 7.32 2.61 -17.48
N VAL A 269 7.54 2.39 -16.18
CA VAL A 269 6.55 1.86 -15.24
C VAL A 269 6.61 2.70 -13.95
N GLY A 270 5.49 3.33 -13.59
CA GLY A 270 5.37 4.04 -12.31
C GLY A 270 5.17 3.08 -11.13
N PRO A 271 4.98 3.61 -9.92
CA PRO A 271 4.85 2.79 -8.72
C PRO A 271 3.62 1.89 -8.81
N HIS A 272 3.81 0.60 -8.47
CA HIS A 272 2.72 -0.38 -8.37
C HIS A 272 1.75 0.00 -7.26
N THR A 273 2.27 0.51 -6.14
CA THR A 273 1.46 1.02 -5.03
C THR A 273 1.96 2.35 -4.50
N ILE A 274 1.02 3.17 -4.02
CA ILE A 274 1.28 4.36 -3.21
C ILE A 274 0.57 4.19 -1.87
N SER A 275 1.34 4.29 -0.79
CA SER A 275 0.83 4.30 0.58
C SER A 275 0.74 5.72 1.10
N VAL A 276 -0.33 6.03 1.81
CA VAL A 276 -0.60 7.39 2.32
C VAL A 276 -0.83 7.37 3.86
N PRO A 277 0.16 6.89 4.65
CA PRO A 277 0.03 6.93 6.11
C PRO A 277 0.11 8.34 6.63
N ARG A 278 -0.65 8.64 7.70
CA ARG A 278 -0.43 9.82 8.55
C ARG A 278 0.34 9.42 9.81
N LEU A 279 1.09 10.38 10.35
CA LEU A 279 1.72 10.22 11.65
C LEU A 279 0.66 9.96 12.71
N CYS A 280 0.88 8.95 13.53
CA CYS A 280 0.03 8.61 14.67
C CYS A 280 0.87 8.32 15.89
N LYS A 281 0.23 8.35 17.07
CA LYS A 281 0.88 8.07 18.34
C LYS A 281 1.49 6.67 18.38
N ALA A 282 2.64 6.55 19.02
CA ALA A 282 3.31 5.30 19.29
C ALA A 282 4.09 5.41 20.62
N ASP A 283 4.68 4.31 21.08
CA ASP A 283 5.55 4.35 22.26
C ASP A 283 6.75 5.30 22.01
N ASP A 284 7.06 6.15 22.98
CA ASP A 284 8.13 7.17 22.87
C ASP A 284 8.01 8.12 21.65
N VAL A 285 6.80 8.26 21.09
CA VAL A 285 6.50 9.18 19.96
C VAL A 285 5.22 9.94 20.29
N ASP A 286 5.33 11.24 20.60
CA ASP A 286 4.18 12.11 20.75
C ASP A 286 3.93 12.89 19.45
N THR A 287 2.71 12.78 18.91
CA THR A 287 2.31 13.53 17.72
C THR A 287 2.30 15.03 17.93
N ALA A 288 2.23 15.50 19.17
CA ALA A 288 2.32 16.93 19.50
C ALA A 288 3.71 17.54 19.25
N ASP A 289 4.75 16.71 19.15
CA ASP A 289 6.10 17.15 18.81
C ASP A 289 6.27 17.50 17.32
N PHE A 290 5.22 17.27 16.51
CA PHE A 290 5.22 17.48 15.05
C PHE A 290 4.16 18.50 14.65
N GLU A 291 4.60 19.63 14.09
CA GLU A 291 3.75 20.79 13.79
C GLU A 291 2.89 20.62 12.51
N ASN A 292 3.16 19.60 11.69
CA ASN A 292 2.60 19.45 10.35
C ASN A 292 1.44 18.42 10.29
N ALA A 293 0.66 18.30 11.37
CA ALA A 293 -0.50 17.40 11.39
C ALA A 293 -1.47 17.72 10.23
N VAL A 294 -1.90 16.69 9.51
CA VAL A 294 -2.77 16.86 8.35
C VAL A 294 -4.24 16.65 8.72
N PRO A 295 -5.09 17.68 8.61
CA PRO A 295 -6.53 17.57 8.85
C PRO A 295 -7.22 16.57 7.91
N ASP A 296 -8.38 16.05 8.32
CA ASP A 296 -9.09 15.02 7.56
C ASP A 296 -9.55 15.49 6.17
N ASP A 297 -10.02 16.72 6.03
CA ASP A 297 -10.45 17.33 4.77
C ASP A 297 -9.31 17.46 3.77
N ILE A 298 -8.16 17.96 4.22
CA ILE A 298 -6.95 18.04 3.41
C ILE A 298 -6.46 16.65 3.05
N PHE A 299 -6.49 15.70 3.98
CA PHE A 299 -6.08 14.33 3.72
C PHE A 299 -6.96 13.63 2.68
N TYR A 300 -8.28 13.83 2.74
CA TYR A 300 -9.21 13.32 1.73
C TYR A 300 -8.93 13.91 0.35
N LYS A 301 -8.63 15.20 0.29
CA LYS A 301 -8.26 15.88 -0.96
C LYS A 301 -6.95 15.36 -1.54
N ILE A 302 -5.91 15.18 -0.71
CA ILE A 302 -4.63 14.56 -1.09
C ILE A 302 -4.87 13.18 -1.72
N VAL A 303 -5.61 12.32 -1.05
CA VAL A 303 -5.89 10.94 -1.54
C VAL A 303 -6.62 10.97 -2.88
N ALA A 304 -7.65 11.82 -3.01
CA ALA A 304 -8.40 11.95 -4.25
C ALA A 304 -7.52 12.45 -5.41
N ILE A 305 -6.67 13.45 -5.16
CA ILE A 305 -5.79 14.00 -6.22
C ILE A 305 -4.70 13.00 -6.59
N ILE A 306 -4.11 12.26 -5.65
CA ILE A 306 -3.16 11.18 -5.98
C ILE A 306 -3.84 10.15 -6.89
N ARG A 307 -5.10 9.77 -6.62
CA ARG A 307 -5.86 8.84 -7.48
C ARG A 307 -6.00 9.35 -8.91
N ILE A 308 -6.29 10.62 -9.12
CA ILE A 308 -6.44 11.17 -10.47
C ILE A 308 -5.10 11.50 -11.14
N ALA A 309 -4.05 11.79 -10.36
CA ALA A 309 -2.71 12.09 -10.87
C ALA A 309 -1.96 10.81 -11.29
N VAL A 310 -2.10 9.72 -10.52
CA VAL A 310 -1.48 8.41 -10.80
C VAL A 310 -2.57 7.35 -10.88
N PRO A 311 -3.38 7.34 -11.95
CA PRO A 311 -4.67 6.63 -11.99
C PRO A 311 -4.54 5.10 -11.91
N TYR A 312 -3.41 4.55 -12.33
CA TYR A 312 -3.15 3.11 -12.40
C TYR A 312 -2.56 2.52 -11.10
N THR A 313 -2.07 3.35 -10.17
CA THR A 313 -1.41 2.84 -8.95
C THR A 313 -2.41 2.20 -7.97
N GLY A 314 -1.99 1.16 -7.26
CA GLY A 314 -2.71 0.65 -6.09
C GLY A 314 -2.54 1.59 -4.91
N MET A 315 -3.63 2.15 -4.36
CA MET A 315 -3.53 3.04 -3.21
C MET A 315 -3.87 2.31 -1.92
N ILE A 316 -2.98 2.44 -0.94
CA ILE A 316 -3.01 1.68 0.32
C ILE A 316 -3.33 2.60 1.49
N ILE A 317 -4.28 2.17 2.33
CA ILE A 317 -4.50 2.72 3.66
C ILE A 317 -4.52 1.60 4.70
N SER A 318 -3.90 1.84 5.86
CA SER A 318 -3.78 0.86 6.93
C SER A 318 -4.78 1.11 8.08
N THR A 319 -4.70 0.27 9.10
CA THR A 319 -5.46 0.39 10.35
C THR A 319 -5.01 1.56 11.25
N ARG A 320 -4.05 2.40 10.81
CA ARG A 320 -3.75 3.71 11.41
C ARG A 320 -4.98 4.61 11.43
N GLU A 321 -5.80 4.53 10.37
CA GLU A 321 -7.02 5.31 10.24
C GLU A 321 -8.23 4.55 10.80
N SER A 322 -9.14 5.30 11.44
CA SER A 322 -10.37 4.74 11.97
C SER A 322 -11.29 4.18 10.88
N ALA A 323 -12.19 3.28 11.26
CA ALA A 323 -13.17 2.69 10.36
C ALA A 323 -13.95 3.74 9.54
N LYS A 324 -14.41 4.83 10.18
CA LYS A 324 -15.14 5.93 9.52
C LYS A 324 -14.29 6.65 8.46
N ARG A 325 -13.01 6.95 8.77
CA ARG A 325 -12.10 7.58 7.81
C ARG A 325 -11.79 6.66 6.65
N ARG A 326 -11.54 5.39 6.93
CA ARG A 326 -11.29 4.38 5.90
C ARG A 326 -12.48 4.24 4.94
N GLU A 327 -13.71 4.29 5.44
CA GLU A 327 -14.92 4.28 4.62
C GLU A 327 -14.95 5.44 3.62
N ARG A 328 -14.68 6.68 4.08
CA ARG A 328 -14.58 7.83 3.19
C ARG A 328 -13.46 7.68 2.16
N LEU A 329 -12.30 7.20 2.59
CA LEU A 329 -11.13 7.01 1.74
C LEU A 329 -11.33 5.94 0.65
N LEU A 330 -12.13 4.90 0.92
CA LEU A 330 -12.53 3.92 -0.10
C LEU A 330 -13.29 4.57 -1.27
N GLN A 331 -14.09 5.59 -1.00
CA GLN A 331 -14.80 6.35 -2.03
C GLN A 331 -13.87 7.29 -2.81
N LEU A 332 -12.75 7.71 -2.22
CA LEU A 332 -11.81 8.70 -2.78
C LEU A 332 -10.62 8.08 -3.53
N GLY A 333 -10.56 6.76 -3.67
CA GLY A 333 -9.52 6.15 -4.52
C GLY A 333 -8.73 5.02 -3.88
N ILE A 334 -8.87 4.75 -2.58
CA ILE A 334 -8.20 3.61 -1.94
C ILE A 334 -8.69 2.29 -2.53
N SER A 335 -7.74 1.41 -2.87
CA SER A 335 -8.00 0.12 -3.49
C SER A 335 -7.38 -1.07 -2.74
N GLN A 336 -6.58 -0.81 -1.71
CA GLN A 336 -5.96 -1.84 -0.87
C GLN A 336 -6.02 -1.43 0.60
N ILE A 337 -6.36 -2.37 1.47
CA ILE A 337 -6.42 -2.14 2.92
C ILE A 337 -5.85 -3.32 3.69
N SER A 338 -5.30 -3.04 4.86
CA SER A 338 -5.04 -4.08 5.85
C SER A 338 -6.29 -4.35 6.70
N GLY A 339 -6.47 -5.58 7.16
CA GLY A 339 -7.59 -5.99 7.99
C GLY A 339 -7.18 -7.00 9.06
N GLY A 340 -7.77 -6.94 10.24
CA GLY A 340 -7.38 -7.80 11.36
C GLY A 340 -5.91 -7.64 11.76
N SER A 341 -5.37 -6.41 11.64
CA SER A 341 -3.93 -6.15 11.75
C SER A 341 -3.44 -6.19 13.20
N ARG A 342 -2.19 -6.67 13.37
CA ARG A 342 -1.38 -6.49 14.56
C ARG A 342 -0.08 -5.81 14.17
N THR A 343 0.39 -4.86 14.99
CA THR A 343 1.58 -4.04 14.71
C THR A 343 2.74 -4.36 15.65
N SER A 344 2.56 -5.30 16.54
CA SER A 344 3.58 -5.87 17.42
C SER A 344 4.25 -7.11 16.82
N VAL A 345 5.47 -7.39 17.27
CA VAL A 345 6.22 -8.58 16.85
C VAL A 345 5.68 -9.81 17.58
N GLY A 346 5.02 -10.72 16.85
CA GLY A 346 4.39 -11.92 17.41
C GLY A 346 2.99 -11.67 17.96
N GLY A 347 2.27 -10.67 17.44
CA GLY A 347 0.97 -10.24 17.95
C GLY A 347 -0.22 -11.05 17.48
N TYR A 348 -0.07 -12.00 16.54
CA TYR A 348 -1.19 -12.83 16.08
C TYR A 348 -1.41 -14.10 16.90
N VAL A 349 -0.36 -14.64 17.51
CA VAL A 349 -0.44 -15.84 18.37
C VAL A 349 -0.73 -15.46 19.81
N THR A 350 -0.08 -14.41 20.29
CA THR A 350 -0.33 -13.88 21.64
C THR A 350 -1.37 -12.78 21.54
N GLU A 351 -2.45 -12.86 22.32
CA GLU A 351 -3.30 -11.69 22.52
C GLU A 351 -2.40 -10.57 23.04
N GLU A 352 -2.40 -9.43 22.36
CA GLU A 352 -1.64 -8.26 22.80
C GLU A 352 -2.08 -7.94 24.23
N ALA A 353 -1.21 -8.18 25.20
CA ALA A 353 -1.44 -7.66 26.52
C ALA A 353 -1.48 -6.12 26.42
N PRO A 354 -2.40 -5.43 27.12
CA PRO A 354 -2.50 -3.97 27.07
C PRO A 354 -1.19 -3.21 27.34
N ASP A 355 -0.21 -3.89 27.93
CA ASP A 355 1.10 -3.35 28.32
C ASP A 355 2.28 -3.84 27.45
N ASP A 356 2.03 -4.50 26.31
CA ASP A 356 3.13 -4.94 25.43
C ASP A 356 3.57 -3.79 24.49
N ASN A 357 4.51 -2.96 24.97
CA ASN A 357 5.15 -1.87 24.22
C ASN A 357 6.00 -2.34 23.03
N SER A 358 5.54 -3.29 22.23
CA SER A 358 6.28 -3.80 21.06
C SER A 358 5.71 -3.34 19.73
N ALA A 359 4.55 -2.69 19.72
CA ALA A 359 3.86 -2.21 18.53
C ALA A 359 4.61 -1.06 17.84
N GLN A 360 4.59 -1.03 16.52
CA GLN A 360 5.18 0.08 15.75
C GLN A 360 4.33 1.36 15.82
N PHE A 361 3.03 1.23 15.98
CA PHE A 361 2.10 2.34 16.14
C PHE A 361 0.76 1.83 16.69
N ASP A 362 0.00 2.74 17.30
CA ASP A 362 -1.33 2.44 17.77
C ASP A 362 -2.30 2.30 16.59
N ILE A 363 -3.04 1.19 16.54
CA ILE A 363 -4.07 0.97 15.53
C ILE A 363 -5.37 1.67 15.96
N ALA A 364 -6.07 2.28 15.00
CA ALA A 364 -7.37 2.93 15.23
C ALA A 364 -8.56 2.08 14.75
N ASP A 365 -8.32 1.03 14.00
CA ASP A 365 -9.33 0.08 13.53
C ASP A 365 -8.98 -1.34 14.01
N HIS A 366 -9.67 -1.77 15.07
CA HIS A 366 -9.44 -3.03 15.77
C HIS A 366 -10.31 -4.18 15.27
N ARG A 367 -11.10 -3.97 14.21
CA ARG A 367 -11.99 -5.00 13.70
C ARG A 367 -11.22 -6.26 13.27
N THR A 368 -11.83 -7.41 13.54
CA THR A 368 -11.38 -8.69 12.99
C THR A 368 -11.43 -8.68 11.46
N LEU A 369 -10.78 -9.64 10.81
CA LEU A 369 -10.83 -9.74 9.36
C LEU A 369 -12.25 -9.98 8.86
N ASP A 370 -13.06 -10.82 9.55
CA ASP A 370 -14.44 -11.09 9.15
C ASP A 370 -15.33 -9.85 9.27
N GLU A 371 -15.19 -9.05 10.33
CA GLU A 371 -15.89 -7.77 10.46
C GLU A 371 -15.50 -6.78 9.36
N VAL A 372 -14.24 -6.76 8.93
CA VAL A 372 -13.79 -5.91 7.81
C VAL A 372 -14.36 -6.42 6.49
N VAL A 373 -14.42 -7.73 6.28
CA VAL A 373 -15.03 -8.34 5.09
C VAL A 373 -16.53 -8.03 5.05
N ASP A 374 -17.27 -8.23 6.15
CA ASP A 374 -18.69 -7.91 6.24
C ASP A 374 -18.97 -6.42 5.97
N TRP A 375 -18.15 -5.54 6.55
CA TRP A 375 -18.23 -4.10 6.31
C TRP A 375 -18.02 -3.74 4.83
N LEU A 376 -17.01 -4.32 4.16
CA LEU A 376 -16.79 -4.06 2.73
C LEU A 376 -17.95 -4.54 1.87
N LEU A 377 -18.50 -5.72 2.17
CA LEU A 377 -19.68 -6.25 1.48
C LEU A 377 -20.90 -5.34 1.65
N SER A 378 -21.08 -4.76 2.85
CA SER A 378 -22.16 -3.81 3.15
C SER A 378 -22.00 -2.47 2.40
N LEU A 379 -20.79 -2.09 2.01
CA LEU A 379 -20.46 -0.92 1.20
C LEU A 379 -20.42 -1.22 -0.31
N ASP A 380 -20.90 -2.37 -0.73
CA ASP A 380 -20.85 -2.86 -2.12
C ASP A 380 -19.43 -3.00 -2.68
N HIS A 381 -18.45 -3.27 -1.83
CA HIS A 381 -17.08 -3.57 -2.23
C HIS A 381 -16.79 -5.07 -2.16
N ILE A 382 -15.98 -5.58 -3.11
CA ILE A 382 -15.55 -6.97 -3.17
C ILE A 382 -14.24 -7.14 -2.38
N PRO A 383 -14.23 -7.77 -1.20
CA PRO A 383 -12.99 -8.15 -0.52
C PRO A 383 -12.21 -9.13 -1.39
N SER A 384 -11.01 -8.75 -1.81
CA SER A 384 -10.20 -9.54 -2.74
C SER A 384 -8.91 -10.03 -2.08
N PHE A 385 -8.76 -11.35 -2.01
CA PHE A 385 -7.53 -12.01 -1.58
C PHE A 385 -6.68 -12.48 -2.77
N CYS A 386 -6.93 -11.95 -3.96
CA CYS A 386 -6.29 -12.34 -5.20
C CYS A 386 -4.78 -12.06 -5.19
N THR A 387 -4.01 -13.05 -5.65
CA THR A 387 -2.55 -13.00 -5.84
C THR A 387 -2.15 -13.50 -7.23
N ALA A 388 -3.10 -13.59 -8.16
CA ALA A 388 -2.90 -14.25 -9.44
C ALA A 388 -1.88 -13.55 -10.34
N CYS A 389 -1.89 -12.20 -10.40
CA CYS A 389 -1.01 -11.46 -11.33
C CYS A 389 0.45 -11.82 -11.15
N TYR A 390 0.94 -11.90 -9.93
CA TYR A 390 2.32 -12.28 -9.63
C TYR A 390 2.65 -13.73 -10.03
N ARG A 391 1.71 -14.63 -9.82
CA ARG A 391 1.87 -16.07 -10.07
C ARG A 391 1.77 -16.42 -11.56
N GLU A 392 1.15 -15.54 -12.34
CA GLU A 392 0.96 -15.66 -13.81
C GLU A 392 1.92 -14.75 -14.58
N GLY A 393 2.95 -14.18 -13.92
CA GLY A 393 3.93 -13.30 -14.55
C GLY A 393 3.32 -12.02 -15.14
N ARG A 394 2.23 -11.53 -14.53
CA ARG A 394 1.60 -10.24 -14.87
C ARG A 394 2.05 -9.19 -13.85
N THR A 395 3.32 -8.76 -13.96
CA THR A 395 3.96 -7.76 -13.13
C THR A 395 4.55 -6.64 -14.00
N GLY A 396 4.99 -5.54 -13.41
CA GLY A 396 5.65 -4.46 -14.11
C GLY A 396 4.86 -3.94 -15.31
N ASP A 397 5.53 -3.73 -16.43
CA ASP A 397 4.94 -3.20 -17.67
C ASP A 397 3.77 -4.05 -18.19
N ARG A 398 3.87 -5.39 -18.11
CA ARG A 398 2.78 -6.28 -18.53
C ARG A 398 1.50 -6.04 -17.73
N PHE A 399 1.61 -5.88 -16.41
CA PHE A 399 0.46 -5.55 -15.56
C PHE A 399 -0.10 -4.18 -15.93
N MET A 400 0.74 -3.16 -16.03
CA MET A 400 0.34 -1.79 -16.34
C MET A 400 -0.33 -1.68 -17.72
N THR A 401 0.17 -2.39 -18.73
CA THR A 401 -0.44 -2.44 -20.05
C THR A 401 -1.85 -3.04 -20.00
N LEU A 402 -2.03 -4.18 -19.31
CA LEU A 402 -3.34 -4.82 -19.16
C LEU A 402 -4.32 -3.95 -18.35
N LEU A 403 -3.80 -3.19 -17.39
CA LEU A 403 -4.60 -2.27 -16.58
C LEU A 403 -5.04 -1.05 -17.40
N LYS A 404 -4.10 -0.37 -18.08
CA LYS A 404 -4.36 0.83 -18.89
C LYS A 404 -5.35 0.56 -20.06
N ASN A 405 -5.31 -0.61 -20.68
CA ASN A 405 -6.22 -0.98 -21.77
C ASN A 405 -7.53 -1.67 -21.32
N GLY A 406 -7.72 -1.87 -20.00
CA GLY A 406 -8.93 -2.45 -19.41
C GLY A 406 -9.05 -3.98 -19.51
N GLN A 407 -8.11 -4.67 -20.17
CA GLN A 407 -8.16 -6.14 -20.31
C GLN A 407 -8.00 -6.88 -18.99
N ILE A 408 -7.38 -6.24 -17.99
CA ILE A 408 -7.18 -6.81 -16.67
C ILE A 408 -8.50 -7.17 -15.96
N SER A 409 -9.61 -6.51 -16.29
CA SER A 409 -10.94 -6.78 -15.73
C SER A 409 -11.41 -8.21 -16.01
N ASN A 410 -11.02 -8.78 -17.17
CA ASN A 410 -11.34 -10.16 -17.52
C ASN A 410 -10.69 -11.22 -16.61
N CYS A 411 -9.66 -10.83 -15.88
CA CYS A 411 -8.98 -11.69 -14.90
C CYS A 411 -9.31 -11.26 -13.46
N CYS A 412 -9.30 -9.96 -13.19
CA CYS A 412 -9.37 -9.45 -11.83
C CYS A 412 -10.74 -9.65 -11.18
N LEU A 413 -11.84 -9.44 -11.90
CA LEU A 413 -13.17 -9.66 -11.33
C LEU A 413 -13.41 -11.15 -11.02
N PRO A 414 -13.23 -12.10 -11.96
CA PRO A 414 -13.34 -13.53 -11.64
C PRO A 414 -12.44 -13.96 -10.48
N ASN A 415 -11.17 -13.54 -10.48
CA ASN A 415 -10.24 -13.88 -9.40
C ASN A 415 -10.68 -13.33 -8.04
N ALA A 416 -11.26 -12.12 -8.00
CA ALA A 416 -11.80 -11.57 -6.75
C ALA A 416 -13.00 -12.38 -6.25
N LEU A 417 -13.93 -12.74 -7.13
CA LEU A 417 -15.10 -13.55 -6.77
C LEU A 417 -14.69 -14.95 -6.27
N MET A 418 -13.73 -15.60 -6.94
CA MET A 418 -13.23 -16.91 -6.50
C MET A 418 -12.53 -16.84 -5.15
N THR A 419 -11.67 -15.85 -4.93
CA THR A 419 -10.97 -15.72 -3.64
C THR A 419 -11.90 -15.29 -2.51
N LEU A 420 -12.93 -14.49 -2.80
CA LEU A 420 -14.03 -14.23 -1.87
C LEU A 420 -14.77 -15.53 -1.54
N LYS A 421 -15.14 -16.33 -2.55
CA LYS A 421 -15.83 -17.62 -2.36
C LYS A 421 -15.03 -18.58 -1.46
N GLU A 422 -13.70 -18.69 -1.68
CA GLU A 422 -12.82 -19.45 -0.78
C GLU A 422 -12.90 -18.93 0.66
N TYR A 423 -12.88 -17.61 0.85
CA TYR A 423 -12.99 -17.00 2.17
C TYR A 423 -14.34 -17.33 2.83
N LEU A 424 -15.43 -17.18 2.10
CA LEU A 424 -16.78 -17.45 2.61
C LEU A 424 -16.96 -18.91 3.06
N GLN A 425 -16.38 -19.85 2.34
CA GLN A 425 -16.48 -21.26 2.66
C GLN A 425 -15.66 -21.67 3.89
N ASP A 426 -14.46 -21.09 4.03
CA ASP A 426 -13.48 -21.58 4.99
C ASP A 426 -13.45 -20.79 6.30
N TYR A 427 -13.83 -19.48 6.28
CA TYR A 427 -13.53 -18.57 7.40
C TYR A 427 -14.71 -17.70 7.84
N ALA A 428 -15.65 -17.39 6.94
CA ALA A 428 -16.67 -16.38 7.19
C ALA A 428 -17.73 -16.82 8.20
N SER A 429 -18.20 -15.88 9.02
CA SER A 429 -19.40 -16.03 9.80
C SER A 429 -20.65 -16.26 8.92
N PRO A 430 -21.74 -16.80 9.44
CA PRO A 430 -22.97 -17.02 8.65
C PRO A 430 -23.49 -15.74 7.99
N VAL A 431 -23.42 -14.58 8.68
CA VAL A 431 -23.89 -13.28 8.16
C VAL A 431 -23.02 -12.80 7.00
N THR A 432 -21.70 -12.84 7.18
CA THR A 432 -20.73 -12.47 6.15
C THR A 432 -20.88 -13.37 4.92
N ARG A 433 -21.10 -14.67 5.15
CA ARG A 433 -21.30 -15.66 4.07
C ARG A 433 -22.54 -15.34 3.25
N GLU A 434 -23.67 -15.08 3.87
CA GLU A 434 -24.93 -14.77 3.18
C GLU A 434 -24.76 -13.54 2.27
N LYS A 435 -24.20 -12.43 2.78
CA LYS A 435 -23.94 -11.22 2.00
C LYS A 435 -22.98 -11.47 0.85
N GLY A 436 -21.90 -12.21 1.12
CA GLY A 436 -20.88 -12.49 0.10
C GLY A 436 -21.40 -13.38 -1.03
N GLU A 437 -22.19 -14.40 -0.74
CA GLU A 437 -22.82 -15.27 -1.74
C GLU A 437 -23.80 -14.47 -2.62
N ALA A 438 -24.60 -13.59 -2.03
CA ALA A 438 -25.49 -12.71 -2.77
C ALA A 438 -24.69 -11.78 -3.73
N MET A 439 -23.58 -11.21 -3.26
CA MET A 439 -22.69 -10.39 -4.09
C MET A 439 -22.06 -11.18 -5.23
N ILE A 440 -21.52 -12.38 -4.97
CA ILE A 440 -20.92 -13.25 -5.99
C ILE A 440 -21.94 -13.55 -7.09
N LYS A 441 -23.15 -13.97 -6.71
CA LYS A 441 -24.24 -14.28 -7.66
C LYS A 441 -24.57 -13.09 -8.56
N ARG A 442 -24.64 -11.89 -7.99
CA ARG A 442 -24.93 -10.67 -8.75
C ARG A 442 -23.79 -10.30 -9.71
N LEU A 443 -22.55 -10.26 -9.22
CA LEU A 443 -21.41 -9.75 -9.97
C LEU A 443 -20.80 -10.75 -10.95
N LEU A 444 -21.14 -12.03 -10.86
CA LEU A 444 -20.72 -13.03 -11.87
C LEU A 444 -21.24 -12.65 -13.26
N ALA A 445 -22.44 -12.06 -13.35
CA ALA A 445 -23.01 -11.57 -14.60
C ALA A 445 -22.21 -10.42 -15.23
N ASP A 446 -21.49 -9.64 -14.42
CA ASP A 446 -20.71 -8.48 -14.84
C ASP A 446 -19.32 -8.84 -15.39
N VAL A 447 -18.92 -10.13 -15.36
CA VAL A 447 -17.67 -10.58 -15.99
C VAL A 447 -17.80 -10.39 -17.50
N PRO A 448 -16.99 -9.48 -18.13
CA PRO A 448 -17.25 -9.02 -19.48
C PRO A 448 -17.13 -10.13 -20.55
N ASN A 449 -16.11 -10.97 -20.41
CA ASN A 449 -15.85 -12.05 -21.36
C ASN A 449 -16.69 -13.29 -21.00
N GLU A 450 -17.51 -13.75 -21.93
CA GLU A 450 -18.43 -14.87 -21.74
C GLU A 450 -17.70 -16.19 -21.40
N ARG A 451 -16.56 -16.48 -22.04
CA ARG A 451 -15.76 -17.67 -21.71
C ARG A 451 -15.15 -17.58 -20.31
N ALA A 452 -14.67 -16.40 -19.92
CA ALA A 452 -14.15 -16.17 -18.57
C ALA A 452 -15.28 -16.30 -17.54
N ARG A 453 -16.48 -15.80 -17.83
CA ARG A 453 -17.67 -15.90 -16.98
C ARG A 453 -18.08 -17.37 -16.78
N ALA A 454 -18.19 -18.15 -17.87
CA ALA A 454 -18.52 -19.57 -17.80
C ALA A 454 -17.47 -20.36 -17.00
N LYS A 455 -16.19 -20.07 -17.20
CA LYS A 455 -15.10 -20.71 -16.46
C LYS A 455 -15.08 -20.31 -14.98
N ALA A 456 -15.40 -19.06 -14.69
CA ALA A 456 -15.53 -18.59 -13.30
C ALA A 456 -16.70 -19.32 -12.59
N ALA A 457 -17.84 -19.49 -13.25
CA ALA A 457 -18.98 -20.25 -12.71
C ALA A 457 -18.57 -21.70 -12.37
N GLU A 458 -17.88 -22.38 -13.32
CA GLU A 458 -17.35 -23.74 -13.07
C GLU A 458 -16.42 -23.76 -11.84
N TYR A 459 -15.51 -22.81 -11.74
CA TYR A 459 -14.57 -22.74 -10.61
C TYR A 459 -15.27 -22.45 -9.27
N LEU A 460 -16.30 -21.61 -9.25
CA LEU A 460 -17.10 -21.35 -8.05
C LEU A 460 -17.79 -22.64 -7.56
N GLU A 461 -18.36 -23.45 -8.46
CA GLU A 461 -18.94 -24.74 -8.11
C GLU A 461 -17.89 -25.75 -7.59
N ARG A 462 -16.67 -25.71 -8.12
CA ARG A 462 -15.57 -26.57 -7.66
C ARG A 462 -15.07 -26.12 -6.27
N ILE A 463 -15.11 -24.83 -5.97
CA ILE A 463 -14.80 -24.29 -4.63
C ILE A 463 -15.84 -24.81 -3.62
N ASP A 464 -17.14 -24.86 -3.99
CA ASP A 464 -18.19 -25.45 -3.14
C ASP A 464 -17.93 -26.94 -2.84
N LYS A 465 -17.28 -27.67 -3.76
CA LYS A 465 -16.88 -29.07 -3.61
C LYS A 465 -15.54 -29.25 -2.86
N GLY A 466 -14.95 -28.17 -2.35
CA GLY A 466 -13.73 -28.22 -1.53
C GLY A 466 -12.43 -27.95 -2.27
N GLU A 467 -12.44 -27.71 -3.59
CA GLU A 467 -11.25 -27.33 -4.32
C GLU A 467 -10.86 -25.86 -4.05
N ARG A 468 -9.58 -25.52 -4.16
CA ARG A 468 -9.05 -24.20 -3.84
C ARG A 468 -7.98 -23.78 -4.85
N ASP A 469 -7.64 -22.48 -4.81
CA ASP A 469 -6.50 -21.89 -5.53
C ASP A 469 -6.69 -21.82 -7.05
N PHE A 470 -7.92 -21.58 -7.49
CA PHE A 470 -8.19 -21.25 -8.88
C PHE A 470 -7.76 -19.83 -9.24
N ARG A 471 -7.35 -19.65 -10.49
CA ARG A 471 -6.93 -18.34 -11.02
C ARG A 471 -7.03 -18.26 -12.54
N PHE A 472 -7.17 -17.02 -13.00
CA PHE A 472 -7.12 -16.63 -14.40
C PHE A 472 -5.81 -15.94 -14.73
#